data_7eb406afd7e461eaede4973bfa4e70ef
#
_entry.id   7eb406afd7e461eaede4973bfa4e70ef
#
_cell.length_a   1.000
_cell.length_b   1.000
_cell.length_c   1.000
_cell.angle_alpha   90.00
_cell.angle_beta   90.00
_cell.angle_gamma   90.00
#
_symmetry.space_group_name_H-M   'P 1'
#
loop_
_entity.id
_entity.type
_entity.pdbx_description
1 polymer ?
#
loop_
_entity_poly.entity_id
_entity_poly.type
_entity_poly.pdbx_seq_one_letter_code
_entity_poly.pdbx_strand_id
1 'polypeptide(L)'
;MTRSQASWMIIGYLLAVITGCSTSTPGDGSQAASPSTVQILNVSYDPTREFYNEFNEAFKKEWKEKSGQDVSVEQSHGGGGKQARAVIEGLEADVLTLALSYDIDVVAKEGKSLPADWQSKLPNKSIPYTTTIVFLVRKGNPKGIKDWNDLVKPGVEVITPNPKTSGGARLNYLAAWGYALKQPNGNDETAKEFVSALFRNVPVLDSGARGSTTTFVQRGIGDVLLAWENEAFLAINELGADAFELIVPSISILAEPPVTVVEANAKKHGTEAVSKAYLEFLYSPVGQKLAAKHYYRPINPEHADPADLARFPKIELFSVDELLGGWSVAQKAHFDDGGIFDAIYEPGK
;
A
#
# COMPACT_ATOMS: atom_id res chain seq x y z
N MET A 1 -29.73 44.28 -41.93
CA MET A 1 -29.19 44.52 -43.28
C MET A 1 -28.10 43.53 -43.49
N THR A 2 -28.15 42.56 -44.29
CA THR A 2 -28.54 42.01 -45.56
C THR A 2 -27.95 40.60 -45.58
N ARG A 3 -28.69 39.62 -45.60
CA ARG A 3 -29.12 38.56 -46.58
C ARG A 3 -28.20 38.36 -47.76
N SER A 4 -27.76 37.11 -47.99
CA SER A 4 -27.71 36.40 -49.29
C SER A 4 -27.26 34.95 -49.01
N GLN A 5 -27.99 33.94 -49.09
CA GLN A 5 -28.74 33.10 -50.04
C GLN A 5 -27.88 32.49 -51.18
N ALA A 6 -27.94 31.15 -51.18
CA ALA A 6 -28.07 30.21 -52.29
C ALA A 6 -26.79 29.83 -53.08
N SER A 7 -26.52 28.56 -53.33
CA SER A 7 -27.18 27.76 -54.38
C SER A 7 -26.75 26.29 -54.35
N TRP A 8 -27.69 25.46 -54.66
CA TRP A 8 -27.65 24.03 -54.93
C TRP A 8 -26.91 23.73 -56.26
N MET A 9 -26.19 22.60 -56.31
CA MET A 9 -26.05 21.86 -57.53
C MET A 9 -26.05 20.34 -57.30
N ILE A 10 -27.12 19.69 -57.78
CA ILE A 10 -27.28 18.25 -57.88
C ILE A 10 -26.71 17.89 -59.30
N ILE A 11 -25.83 16.90 -59.34
CA ILE A 11 -25.54 16.14 -60.54
C ILE A 11 -25.54 14.66 -60.17
N GLY A 12 -26.50 13.96 -60.75
CA GLY A 12 -26.64 12.52 -60.74
C GLY A 12 -25.95 11.82 -61.88
N TYR A 13 -26.10 10.50 -61.91
CA TYR A 13 -25.75 9.48 -62.97
C TYR A 13 -24.36 8.83 -62.68
N LEU A 14 -24.17 7.52 -62.64
CA LEU A 14 -24.73 6.43 -63.44
C LEU A 14 -24.50 5.09 -62.76
N LEU A 15 -25.48 4.20 -62.75
CA LEU A 15 -25.33 2.77 -62.43
C LEU A 15 -24.46 2.09 -63.50
N ALA A 16 -23.48 1.28 -63.03
CA ALA A 16 -22.94 0.21 -63.88
C ALA A 16 -22.98 -1.09 -63.03
N VAL A 17 -23.91 -1.95 -63.36
CA VAL A 17 -24.00 -3.34 -62.83
C VAL A 17 -22.99 -4.17 -63.62
N ILE A 18 -21.99 -4.67 -62.94
CA ILE A 18 -21.12 -5.75 -63.44
C ILE A 18 -21.31 -6.96 -62.53
N THR A 19 -22.09 -7.93 -63.06
CA THR A 19 -22.19 -9.29 -62.51
C THR A 19 -20.89 -10.04 -62.81
N GLY A 20 -20.05 -10.18 -61.78
CA GLY A 20 -18.90 -11.07 -61.83
C GLY A 20 -19.14 -12.24 -60.88
N CYS A 21 -19.49 -13.40 -61.40
CA CYS A 21 -19.41 -14.67 -60.64
C CYS A 21 -17.94 -14.95 -60.30
N SER A 22 -17.59 -14.87 -59.03
CA SER A 22 -16.34 -15.45 -58.53
C SER A 22 -16.69 -16.56 -57.57
N THR A 23 -16.31 -17.75 -57.94
CA THR A 23 -16.32 -18.96 -57.12
C THR A 23 -15.45 -18.75 -55.88
N SER A 24 -16.08 -18.58 -54.73
CA SER A 24 -15.41 -18.55 -53.44
C SER A 24 -15.04 -19.96 -53.00
N THR A 25 -13.77 -20.27 -53.01
CA THR A 25 -13.17 -21.37 -52.30
C THR A 25 -13.31 -21.09 -50.78
N PRO A 26 -13.73 -22.02 -49.94
CA PRO A 26 -13.69 -21.82 -48.52
C PRO A 26 -12.22 -21.88 -48.06
N GLY A 27 -11.59 -20.73 -47.93
CA GLY A 27 -10.35 -20.59 -47.18
C GLY A 27 -10.67 -20.68 -45.72
N ASP A 28 -10.26 -21.77 -45.11
CA ASP A 28 -10.20 -21.98 -43.67
C ASP A 28 -9.18 -20.97 -43.08
N GLY A 29 -9.64 -19.74 -42.91
CA GLY A 29 -8.93 -18.67 -42.24
C GLY A 29 -9.30 -18.66 -40.76
N SER A 30 -8.84 -19.64 -40.03
CA SER A 30 -8.71 -19.51 -38.58
C SER A 30 -7.83 -18.28 -38.29
N GLN A 31 -8.45 -17.10 -38.24
CA GLN A 31 -7.84 -15.96 -37.55
C GLN A 31 -7.66 -16.38 -36.11
N ALA A 32 -6.43 -16.78 -35.76
CA ALA A 32 -6.03 -16.87 -34.39
C ALA A 32 -6.37 -15.51 -33.75
N ALA A 33 -7.38 -15.48 -32.88
CA ALA A 33 -7.70 -14.30 -32.09
C ALA A 33 -6.41 -13.89 -31.40
N SER A 34 -5.96 -12.66 -31.61
CA SER A 34 -4.83 -12.11 -30.87
C SER A 34 -5.13 -12.33 -29.40
N PRO A 35 -4.19 -12.89 -28.61
CA PRO A 35 -4.44 -13.14 -27.20
C PRO A 35 -4.85 -11.82 -26.56
N SER A 36 -6.12 -11.76 -26.09
CA SER A 36 -6.64 -10.57 -25.40
C SER A 36 -5.80 -10.32 -24.17
N THR A 37 -5.22 -9.12 -24.05
CA THR A 37 -4.53 -8.71 -22.82
C THR A 37 -5.53 -8.75 -21.68
N VAL A 38 -5.25 -9.54 -20.65
CA VAL A 38 -6.05 -9.54 -19.42
C VAL A 38 -5.62 -8.38 -18.54
N GLN A 39 -6.59 -7.72 -17.91
CA GLN A 39 -6.32 -6.58 -17.01
C GLN A 39 -6.74 -6.94 -15.59
N ILE A 40 -5.88 -6.62 -14.62
CA ILE A 40 -6.20 -6.70 -13.20
C ILE A 40 -5.94 -5.36 -12.51
N LEU A 41 -6.73 -5.04 -11.48
CA LEU A 41 -6.55 -3.88 -10.62
C LEU A 41 -6.02 -4.32 -9.25
N ASN A 42 -4.80 -3.86 -8.91
CA ASN A 42 -4.22 -3.97 -7.58
C ASN A 42 -4.52 -2.70 -6.78
N VAL A 43 -5.30 -2.84 -5.71
CA VAL A 43 -5.56 -1.77 -4.74
C VAL A 43 -4.62 -1.93 -3.55
N SER A 44 -3.71 -0.97 -3.39
CA SER A 44 -2.56 -1.06 -2.48
C SER A 44 -2.46 0.16 -1.54
N TYR A 45 -1.64 0.02 -0.50
CA TYR A 45 -1.28 1.14 0.38
C TYR A 45 -0.06 1.91 -0.16
N ASP A 46 0.10 3.17 0.29
CA ASP A 46 1.03 4.12 -0.30
C ASP A 46 2.49 3.67 -0.45
N PRO A 47 3.15 3.07 0.57
CA PRO A 47 4.57 2.76 0.51
C PRO A 47 5.02 1.73 -0.53
N THR A 48 4.10 1.04 -1.18
CA THR A 48 4.40 -0.06 -2.12
C THR A 48 4.58 0.35 -3.57
N ARG A 49 4.45 1.65 -3.90
CA ARG A 49 4.45 2.13 -5.30
C ARG A 49 5.65 1.66 -6.11
N GLU A 50 6.83 1.89 -5.59
CA GLU A 50 8.10 1.59 -6.27
C GLU A 50 8.31 0.07 -6.38
N PHE A 51 7.97 -0.65 -5.31
CA PHE A 51 7.99 -2.11 -5.30
C PHE A 51 7.08 -2.70 -6.39
N TYR A 52 5.81 -2.32 -6.42
CA TYR A 52 4.87 -2.87 -7.40
C TYR A 52 5.17 -2.43 -8.83
N ASN A 53 5.82 -1.30 -9.06
CA ASN A 53 6.26 -0.93 -10.41
C ASN A 53 7.22 -1.98 -10.99
N GLU A 54 8.25 -2.36 -10.25
CA GLU A 54 9.22 -3.36 -10.70
C GLU A 54 8.63 -4.79 -10.65
N PHE A 55 7.88 -5.10 -9.59
CA PHE A 55 7.22 -6.39 -9.43
C PHE A 55 6.26 -6.69 -10.59
N ASN A 56 5.46 -5.71 -11.02
CA ASN A 56 4.52 -5.88 -12.12
C ASN A 56 5.22 -6.21 -13.44
N GLU A 57 6.36 -5.57 -13.73
CA GLU A 57 7.13 -5.88 -14.94
C GLU A 57 7.70 -7.31 -14.89
N ALA A 58 8.18 -7.74 -13.73
CA ALA A 58 8.63 -9.12 -13.54
C ALA A 58 7.47 -10.13 -13.67
N PHE A 59 6.31 -9.82 -13.08
CA PHE A 59 5.13 -10.68 -13.17
C PHE A 59 4.59 -10.79 -14.60
N LYS A 60 4.50 -9.68 -15.34
CA LYS A 60 4.06 -9.69 -16.75
C LYS A 60 4.87 -10.68 -17.59
N LYS A 61 6.19 -10.71 -17.37
CA LYS A 61 7.10 -11.62 -18.05
C LYS A 61 6.84 -13.07 -17.68
N GLU A 62 6.79 -13.35 -16.39
CA GLU A 62 6.49 -14.66 -15.83
C GLU A 62 5.14 -15.20 -16.31
N TRP A 63 4.09 -14.37 -16.27
CA TRP A 63 2.76 -14.74 -16.72
C TRP A 63 2.73 -15.05 -18.23
N LYS A 64 3.39 -14.22 -19.04
CA LYS A 64 3.50 -14.43 -20.48
C LYS A 64 4.21 -15.74 -20.80
N GLU A 65 5.31 -16.03 -20.11
CA GLU A 65 6.08 -17.27 -20.30
C GLU A 65 5.26 -18.52 -19.92
N LYS A 66 4.50 -18.44 -18.83
CA LYS A 66 3.71 -19.60 -18.33
C LYS A 66 2.39 -19.82 -19.05
N SER A 67 1.67 -18.75 -19.38
CA SER A 67 0.30 -18.84 -19.92
C SER A 67 0.20 -18.50 -21.40
N GLY A 68 1.21 -17.88 -21.99
CA GLY A 68 1.13 -17.31 -23.34
C GLY A 68 0.28 -16.02 -23.43
N GLN A 69 -0.32 -15.57 -22.31
CA GLN A 69 -1.24 -14.43 -22.25
C GLN A 69 -0.53 -13.16 -21.79
N ASP A 70 -0.84 -12.02 -22.40
CA ASP A 70 -0.41 -10.73 -21.90
C ASP A 70 -1.29 -10.26 -20.74
N VAL A 71 -0.68 -9.60 -19.74
CA VAL A 71 -1.39 -9.01 -18.60
C VAL A 71 -1.02 -7.54 -18.43
N SER A 72 -2.03 -6.71 -18.15
CA SER A 72 -1.87 -5.34 -17.66
C SER A 72 -2.26 -5.28 -16.18
N VAL A 73 -1.42 -4.67 -15.37
CA VAL A 73 -1.69 -4.48 -13.95
C VAL A 73 -1.88 -2.99 -13.68
N GLU A 74 -3.12 -2.61 -13.45
CA GLU A 74 -3.48 -1.27 -12.97
C GLU A 74 -3.25 -1.17 -11.47
N GLN A 75 -2.92 0.04 -10.99
CA GLN A 75 -2.61 0.26 -9.58
C GLN A 75 -3.39 1.43 -9.00
N SER A 76 -4.00 1.23 -7.84
CA SER A 76 -4.54 2.31 -7.01
C SER A 76 -3.80 2.35 -5.68
N HIS A 77 -3.16 3.47 -5.36
CA HIS A 77 -2.41 3.64 -4.12
C HIS A 77 -2.96 4.76 -3.26
N GLY A 78 -3.00 4.56 -1.95
CA GLY A 78 -3.48 5.54 -0.99
C GLY A 78 -3.35 5.04 0.45
N GLY A 79 -3.89 5.78 1.41
CA GLY A 79 -3.99 5.30 2.79
C GLY A 79 -4.86 4.03 2.86
N GLY A 80 -4.39 2.96 3.55
CA GLY A 80 -5.04 1.64 3.56
C GLY A 80 -6.54 1.68 3.89
N GLY A 81 -6.93 2.39 4.94
CA GLY A 81 -8.35 2.53 5.30
C GLY A 81 -9.18 3.32 4.26
N LYS A 82 -8.56 4.26 3.52
CA LYS A 82 -9.22 4.94 2.39
C LYS A 82 -9.41 3.98 1.22
N GLN A 83 -8.42 3.15 0.92
CA GLN A 83 -8.48 2.16 -0.14
C GLN A 83 -9.53 1.07 0.16
N ALA A 84 -9.58 0.58 1.41
CA ALA A 84 -10.61 -0.37 1.83
C ALA A 84 -12.04 0.19 1.62
N ARG A 85 -12.27 1.43 2.03
CA ARG A 85 -13.56 2.11 1.81
C ARG A 85 -13.90 2.24 0.33
N ALA A 86 -12.95 2.62 -0.52
CA ALA A 86 -13.18 2.73 -1.96
C ALA A 86 -13.65 1.39 -2.58
N VAL A 87 -13.07 0.27 -2.13
CA VAL A 87 -13.51 -1.07 -2.58
C VAL A 87 -14.90 -1.41 -2.07
N ILE A 88 -15.23 -1.09 -0.83
CA ILE A 88 -16.58 -1.27 -0.28
C ILE A 88 -17.60 -0.43 -1.05
N GLU A 89 -17.24 0.78 -1.45
CA GLU A 89 -18.06 1.73 -2.22
C GLU A 89 -18.12 1.41 -3.74
N GLY A 90 -17.46 0.33 -4.19
CA GLY A 90 -17.61 -0.18 -5.56
C GLY A 90 -16.37 -0.04 -6.45
N LEU A 91 -15.18 0.29 -5.93
CA LEU A 91 -13.95 0.15 -6.70
C LEU A 91 -13.66 -1.34 -6.93
N GLU A 92 -13.75 -1.77 -8.18
CA GLU A 92 -13.68 -3.18 -8.57
C GLU A 92 -12.23 -3.71 -8.61
N ALA A 93 -11.60 -3.78 -7.44
CA ALA A 93 -10.27 -4.38 -7.29
C ALA A 93 -10.31 -5.88 -7.58
N ASP A 94 -9.31 -6.40 -8.29
CA ASP A 94 -9.09 -7.85 -8.44
C ASP A 94 -8.26 -8.41 -7.28
N VAL A 95 -7.30 -7.61 -6.79
CA VAL A 95 -6.46 -7.96 -5.64
C VAL A 95 -6.31 -6.79 -4.68
N LEU A 96 -6.22 -7.10 -3.39
CA LEU A 96 -5.88 -6.16 -2.32
C LEU A 96 -4.49 -6.48 -1.80
N THR A 97 -3.67 -5.43 -1.62
CA THR A 97 -2.35 -5.50 -1.01
C THR A 97 -2.27 -4.35 -0.01
N LEU A 98 -2.93 -4.51 1.14
CA LEU A 98 -3.16 -3.43 2.10
C LEU A 98 -2.17 -3.46 3.27
N ALA A 99 -2.18 -2.39 4.07
CA ALA A 99 -1.28 -2.24 5.21
C ALA A 99 -1.64 -3.13 6.39
N LEU A 100 -2.94 -3.42 6.59
CA LEU A 100 -3.47 -4.05 7.80
C LEU A 100 -4.47 -5.15 7.44
N SER A 101 -4.42 -6.26 8.17
CA SER A 101 -5.43 -7.32 8.04
C SER A 101 -6.84 -6.81 8.36
N TYR A 102 -6.97 -5.91 9.34
CA TYR A 102 -8.24 -5.27 9.67
C TYR A 102 -8.91 -4.58 8.46
N ASP A 103 -8.15 -3.88 7.64
CA ASP A 103 -8.70 -3.20 6.46
C ASP A 103 -9.27 -4.21 5.45
N ILE A 104 -8.65 -5.38 5.31
CA ILE A 104 -9.19 -6.49 4.47
C ILE A 104 -10.39 -7.16 5.15
N ASP A 105 -10.36 -7.36 6.46
CA ASP A 105 -11.48 -7.93 7.22
C ASP A 105 -12.75 -7.08 7.07
N VAL A 106 -12.63 -5.76 7.05
CA VAL A 106 -13.75 -4.84 6.83
C VAL A 106 -14.30 -5.00 5.41
N VAL A 107 -13.43 -5.11 4.38
CA VAL A 107 -13.85 -5.39 3.01
C VAL A 107 -14.56 -6.74 2.90
N ALA A 108 -14.06 -7.77 3.59
CA ALA A 108 -14.70 -9.09 3.63
C ALA A 108 -16.10 -9.03 4.24
N LYS A 109 -16.22 -8.33 5.37
CA LYS A 109 -17.47 -8.24 6.15
C LYS A 109 -18.52 -7.36 5.47
N GLU A 110 -18.13 -6.16 5.05
CA GLU A 110 -19.06 -5.13 4.55
C GLU A 110 -19.23 -5.20 3.03
N GLY A 111 -18.14 -5.41 2.29
CA GLY A 111 -18.15 -5.54 0.83
C GLY A 111 -18.66 -6.89 0.35
N LYS A 112 -18.60 -7.94 1.18
CA LYS A 112 -18.99 -9.33 0.83
C LYS A 112 -18.37 -9.84 -0.45
N SER A 113 -17.22 -9.28 -0.81
CA SER A 113 -16.53 -9.54 -2.09
C SER A 113 -15.42 -10.60 -1.98
N LEU A 114 -15.08 -11.00 -0.76
CA LEU A 114 -14.09 -12.03 -0.47
C LEU A 114 -14.50 -12.88 0.75
N PRO A 115 -13.99 -14.11 0.89
CA PRO A 115 -14.36 -15.00 1.99
C PRO A 115 -13.76 -14.54 3.31
N ALA A 116 -14.40 -14.91 4.43
CA ALA A 116 -13.92 -14.58 5.77
C ALA A 116 -12.59 -15.28 6.13
N ASP A 117 -12.29 -16.40 5.48
CA ASP A 117 -11.06 -17.19 5.67
C ASP A 117 -9.93 -16.78 4.70
N TRP A 118 -9.99 -15.58 4.13
CA TRP A 118 -9.03 -15.07 3.14
C TRP A 118 -7.56 -15.21 3.56
N GLN A 119 -7.25 -15.08 4.86
CA GLN A 119 -5.89 -15.24 5.39
C GLN A 119 -5.30 -16.63 5.18
N SER A 120 -6.15 -17.64 5.03
CA SER A 120 -5.71 -19.02 4.82
C SER A 120 -5.41 -19.37 3.36
N LYS A 121 -5.68 -18.45 2.43
CA LYS A 121 -5.59 -18.71 0.98
C LYS A 121 -4.17 -18.67 0.43
N LEU A 122 -3.25 -17.99 1.12
CA LEU A 122 -1.85 -17.87 0.73
C LEU A 122 -0.92 -18.20 1.92
N PRO A 123 0.37 -18.50 1.66
CA PRO A 123 1.32 -18.82 2.73
C PRO A 123 1.44 -17.72 3.78
N ASN A 124 1.91 -18.09 4.98
CA ASN A 124 2.19 -17.17 6.08
C ASN A 124 1.00 -16.22 6.37
N LYS A 125 -0.22 -16.76 6.50
CA LYS A 125 -1.46 -15.98 6.73
C LYS A 125 -1.66 -14.87 5.69
N SER A 126 -1.29 -15.13 4.43
CA SER A 126 -1.35 -14.16 3.32
C SER A 126 -0.44 -12.94 3.50
N ILE A 127 0.69 -13.10 4.20
CA ILE A 127 1.69 -12.05 4.46
C ILE A 127 2.98 -12.39 3.71
N PRO A 128 3.27 -11.74 2.56
CA PRO A 128 4.45 -12.08 1.74
C PRO A 128 5.76 -11.45 2.23
N TYR A 129 5.70 -10.40 3.01
CA TYR A 129 6.84 -9.67 3.57
C TYR A 129 6.41 -8.91 4.83
N THR A 130 7.38 -8.47 5.62
CA THR A 130 7.15 -7.65 6.80
C THR A 130 7.94 -6.35 6.72
N THR A 131 7.67 -5.43 7.62
CA THR A 131 8.41 -4.18 7.81
C THR A 131 8.17 -3.68 9.25
N THR A 132 8.63 -2.49 9.56
CA THR A 132 8.44 -1.87 10.88
C THR A 132 8.39 -0.36 10.78
N ILE A 133 8.18 0.32 11.90
CA ILE A 133 8.24 1.77 12.03
C ILE A 133 9.59 2.18 12.57
N VAL A 134 10.19 3.15 11.91
CA VAL A 134 11.47 3.77 12.27
C VAL A 134 11.32 5.30 12.24
N PHE A 135 12.36 6.02 12.64
CA PHE A 135 12.37 7.48 12.58
C PHE A 135 13.31 7.95 11.47
N LEU A 136 12.83 8.86 10.65
CA LEU A 136 13.66 9.60 9.70
C LEU A 136 13.87 11.01 10.26
N VAL A 137 15.12 11.41 10.43
CA VAL A 137 15.49 12.74 10.95
C VAL A 137 16.32 13.52 9.96
N ARG A 138 16.43 14.83 10.15
CA ARG A 138 17.32 15.68 9.37
C ARG A 138 18.77 15.28 9.56
N LYS A 139 19.63 15.51 8.55
CA LYS A 139 21.07 15.25 8.61
C LYS A 139 21.70 15.89 9.83
N GLY A 140 22.55 15.13 10.52
CA GLY A 140 23.20 15.54 11.77
C GLY A 140 22.29 15.54 12.99
N ASN A 141 21.04 15.06 12.84
CA ASN A 141 20.08 14.91 13.93
C ASN A 141 20.03 16.11 14.90
N PRO A 142 19.65 17.31 14.44
CA PRO A 142 19.78 18.55 15.24
C PRO A 142 19.02 18.53 16.56
N LYS A 143 17.96 17.71 16.68
CA LYS A 143 17.16 17.55 17.91
C LYS A 143 17.66 16.44 18.82
N GLY A 144 18.70 15.68 18.40
CA GLY A 144 19.26 14.59 19.18
C GLY A 144 18.29 13.45 19.45
N ILE A 145 17.41 13.15 18.47
CA ILE A 145 16.41 12.08 18.56
C ILE A 145 17.12 10.73 18.56
N LYS A 146 16.87 9.90 19.58
CA LYS A 146 17.44 8.56 19.71
C LYS A 146 16.38 7.49 19.91
N ASP A 147 15.29 7.83 20.58
CA ASP A 147 14.22 6.89 20.92
C ASP A 147 12.88 7.64 21.09
N TRP A 148 11.81 6.90 21.30
CA TRP A 148 10.42 7.38 21.46
C TRP A 148 10.28 8.53 22.47
N ASN A 149 11.00 8.48 23.62
CA ASN A 149 10.97 9.53 24.64
C ASN A 149 11.44 10.90 24.14
N ASP A 150 12.23 10.93 23.08
CA ASP A 150 12.70 12.19 22.51
C ASP A 150 11.58 12.90 21.72
N LEU A 151 10.59 12.14 21.22
CA LEU A 151 9.48 12.64 20.41
C LEU A 151 8.48 13.48 21.20
N VAL A 152 8.44 13.31 22.53
CA VAL A 152 7.54 14.06 23.41
C VAL A 152 8.19 15.28 24.06
N LYS A 153 9.45 15.58 23.72
CA LYS A 153 10.17 16.75 24.22
C LYS A 153 9.59 18.03 23.65
N PRO A 154 9.53 19.13 24.42
CA PRO A 154 9.12 20.44 23.92
C PRO A 154 9.98 20.88 22.72
N GLY A 155 9.34 21.43 21.69
CA GLY A 155 10.01 21.95 20.51
C GLY A 155 10.53 20.90 19.51
N VAL A 156 10.11 19.65 19.66
CA VAL A 156 10.25 18.61 18.63
C VAL A 156 8.97 18.54 17.82
N GLU A 157 9.05 18.67 16.51
CA GLU A 157 7.92 18.52 15.60
C GLU A 157 7.92 17.12 14.96
N VAL A 158 6.87 16.35 15.20
CA VAL A 158 6.69 14.97 14.71
C VAL A 158 5.75 14.95 13.52
N ILE A 159 6.17 14.35 12.42
CA ILE A 159 5.33 14.14 11.24
C ILE A 159 4.85 12.69 11.22
N THR A 160 3.55 12.52 11.10
CA THR A 160 2.87 11.23 10.96
C THR A 160 1.54 11.43 10.22
N PRO A 161 1.04 10.44 9.46
CA PRO A 161 -0.27 10.57 8.82
C PRO A 161 -1.41 10.38 9.82
N ASN A 162 -2.64 10.57 9.35
CA ASN A 162 -3.85 10.48 10.17
C ASN A 162 -4.29 9.02 10.37
N PRO A 163 -4.41 8.51 11.60
CA PRO A 163 -4.89 7.15 11.88
C PRO A 163 -6.31 6.84 11.39
N LYS A 164 -7.15 7.86 11.19
CA LYS A 164 -8.50 7.66 10.63
C LYS A 164 -8.49 7.30 9.13
N THR A 165 -7.40 7.56 8.41
CA THR A 165 -7.31 7.33 6.95
C THR A 165 -6.18 6.42 6.53
N SER A 166 -5.13 6.29 7.35
CA SER A 166 -3.89 5.59 7.03
C SER A 166 -3.64 4.40 7.97
N GLY A 167 -3.50 3.21 7.39
CA GLY A 167 -3.07 2.03 8.15
C GLY A 167 -1.67 2.19 8.75
N GLY A 168 -0.75 2.85 8.02
CA GLY A 168 0.58 3.18 8.53
C GLY A 168 0.55 4.09 9.74
N ALA A 169 -0.36 5.07 9.78
CA ALA A 169 -0.54 5.93 10.93
C ALA A 169 -1.05 5.17 12.17
N ARG A 170 -1.91 4.16 11.95
CA ARG A 170 -2.33 3.27 13.06
C ARG A 170 -1.14 2.50 13.62
N LEU A 171 -0.24 2.03 12.76
CA LEU A 171 1.00 1.37 13.20
C LEU A 171 1.94 2.35 13.92
N ASN A 172 2.11 3.59 13.43
CA ASN A 172 2.90 4.61 14.11
C ASN A 172 2.39 4.88 15.53
N TYR A 173 1.07 5.05 15.65
CA TYR A 173 0.38 5.24 16.93
C TYR A 173 0.56 4.03 17.86
N LEU A 174 0.31 2.81 17.36
CA LEU A 174 0.41 1.58 18.17
C LEU A 174 1.87 1.25 18.53
N ALA A 175 2.85 1.63 17.69
CA ALA A 175 4.26 1.50 18.03
C ALA A 175 4.63 2.38 19.23
N ALA A 176 4.17 3.63 19.24
CA ALA A 176 4.36 4.53 20.40
C ALA A 176 3.61 4.03 21.64
N TRP A 177 2.39 3.52 21.48
CA TRP A 177 1.61 2.93 22.56
C TRP A 177 2.31 1.72 23.18
N GLY A 178 2.74 0.78 22.33
CA GLY A 178 3.45 -0.43 22.77
C GLY A 178 4.79 -0.14 23.42
N TYR A 179 5.52 0.89 22.94
CA TYR A 179 6.72 1.37 23.63
C TYR A 179 6.40 1.80 25.06
N ALA A 180 5.35 2.60 25.26
CA ALA A 180 4.96 3.09 26.58
C ALA A 180 4.48 1.96 27.51
N LEU A 181 3.73 0.98 26.97
CA LEU A 181 3.34 -0.21 27.75
C LEU A 181 4.53 -1.03 28.24
N LYS A 182 5.61 -1.07 27.48
CA LYS A 182 6.83 -1.83 27.85
C LYS A 182 7.79 -1.08 28.76
N GLN A 183 7.49 0.17 29.11
CA GLN A 183 8.28 0.89 30.12
C GLN A 183 8.01 0.36 31.54
N PRO A 184 8.92 0.57 32.50
CA PRO A 184 8.66 0.23 33.89
C PRO A 184 7.36 0.87 34.41
N ASN A 185 6.46 0.06 34.96
CA ASN A 185 5.09 0.43 35.38
C ASN A 185 4.16 0.86 34.23
N GLY A 186 4.49 0.50 32.96
CA GLY A 186 3.67 0.79 31.79
C GLY A 186 2.29 0.15 31.90
N ASN A 187 1.26 0.91 31.56
CA ASN A 187 -0.14 0.51 31.49
C ASN A 187 -0.88 1.41 30.50
N ASP A 188 -2.16 1.14 30.25
CA ASP A 188 -2.94 1.88 29.26
C ASP A 188 -3.06 3.38 29.56
N GLU A 189 -3.07 3.79 30.84
CA GLU A 189 -3.13 5.19 31.22
C GLU A 189 -1.83 5.91 30.90
N THR A 190 -0.69 5.34 31.29
CA THR A 190 0.64 5.90 30.94
C THR A 190 0.89 5.89 29.45
N ALA A 191 0.40 4.88 28.72
CA ALA A 191 0.49 4.83 27.27
C ALA A 191 -0.36 5.92 26.60
N LYS A 192 -1.58 6.16 27.12
CA LYS A 192 -2.44 7.26 26.66
C LYS A 192 -1.79 8.62 26.88
N GLU A 193 -1.21 8.85 28.06
CA GLU A 193 -0.50 10.09 28.37
C GLU A 193 0.69 10.32 27.43
N PHE A 194 1.48 9.26 27.20
CA PHE A 194 2.64 9.30 26.31
C PHE A 194 2.24 9.62 24.88
N VAL A 195 1.26 8.91 24.32
CA VAL A 195 0.79 9.14 22.94
C VAL A 195 0.11 10.50 22.81
N SER A 196 -0.62 10.96 23.83
CA SER A 196 -1.16 12.33 23.89
C SER A 196 -0.04 13.37 23.82
N ALA A 197 1.06 13.16 24.56
CA ALA A 197 2.21 14.04 24.52
C ALA A 197 2.88 14.06 23.13
N LEU A 198 2.99 12.90 22.49
CA LEU A 198 3.51 12.78 21.13
C LEU A 198 2.62 13.55 20.11
N PHE A 199 1.30 13.36 20.16
CA PHE A 199 0.38 14.01 19.22
C PHE A 199 0.25 15.51 19.43
N ARG A 200 0.57 16.06 20.62
CA ARG A 200 0.73 17.52 20.81
C ARG A 200 1.89 18.09 20.01
N ASN A 201 2.88 17.28 19.67
CA ASN A 201 4.03 17.65 18.86
C ASN A 201 3.79 17.40 17.35
N VAL A 202 2.59 17.00 16.93
CA VAL A 202 2.24 16.74 15.53
C VAL A 202 1.55 17.95 14.93
N PRO A 203 2.24 18.78 14.10
CA PRO A 203 1.67 20.01 13.55
C PRO A 203 0.70 19.77 12.40
N VAL A 204 0.79 18.62 11.72
CA VAL A 204 -0.05 18.29 10.56
C VAL A 204 -0.28 16.79 10.46
N LEU A 205 -1.49 16.39 10.08
CA LEU A 205 -1.87 15.00 9.79
C LEU A 205 -2.21 14.85 8.31
N ASP A 206 -1.29 14.28 7.54
CA ASP A 206 -1.52 13.94 6.13
C ASP A 206 -2.46 12.73 6.00
N SER A 207 -3.09 12.57 4.84
CA SER A 207 -4.07 11.49 4.61
C SER A 207 -3.45 10.09 4.47
N GLY A 208 -2.13 10.00 4.24
CA GLY A 208 -1.41 8.74 4.05
C GLY A 208 0.11 8.91 4.20
N ALA A 209 0.84 7.80 4.25
CA ALA A 209 2.28 7.77 4.50
C ALA A 209 3.06 8.62 3.49
N ARG A 210 2.77 8.51 2.18
CA ARG A 210 3.44 9.31 1.14
C ARG A 210 3.21 10.81 1.32
N GLY A 211 2.03 11.23 1.80
CA GLY A 211 1.75 12.63 2.15
C GLY A 211 2.71 13.13 3.23
N SER A 212 2.87 12.36 4.30
CA SER A 212 3.79 12.68 5.40
C SER A 212 5.25 12.70 4.96
N THR A 213 5.66 11.74 4.12
CA THR A 213 7.01 11.76 3.49
C THR A 213 7.21 13.04 2.68
N THR A 214 6.23 13.44 1.86
CA THR A 214 6.28 14.69 1.08
C THR A 214 6.36 15.91 1.99
N THR A 215 5.55 15.96 3.05
CA THR A 215 5.55 17.06 4.04
C THR A 215 6.92 17.18 4.71
N PHE A 216 7.49 16.06 5.13
CA PHE A 216 8.80 16.05 5.76
C PHE A 216 9.93 16.30 4.75
N VAL A 217 10.04 15.50 3.69
CA VAL A 217 11.19 15.52 2.76
C VAL A 217 11.18 16.74 1.85
N GLN A 218 10.05 17.04 1.20
CA GLN A 218 9.98 18.08 0.16
C GLN A 218 9.60 19.46 0.69
N ARG A 219 8.66 19.51 1.65
CA ARG A 219 8.23 20.79 2.23
C ARG A 219 9.10 21.27 3.38
N GLY A 220 9.97 20.40 3.90
CA GLY A 220 10.89 20.74 4.98
C GLY A 220 10.24 20.94 6.35
N ILE A 221 9.01 20.46 6.56
CA ILE A 221 8.26 20.60 7.81
C ILE A 221 8.59 19.44 8.75
N GLY A 222 8.74 19.73 10.04
CA GLY A 222 9.01 18.76 11.11
C GLY A 222 10.48 18.43 11.30
N ASP A 223 10.78 17.88 12.47
CA ASP A 223 12.12 17.46 12.89
C ASP A 223 12.33 15.96 12.71
N VAL A 224 11.25 15.18 12.85
CA VAL A 224 11.24 13.73 12.75
C VAL A 224 9.97 13.23 12.06
N LEU A 225 10.14 12.28 11.15
CA LEU A 225 9.05 11.54 10.51
C LEU A 225 8.98 10.14 11.11
N LEU A 226 7.81 9.75 11.62
CA LEU A 226 7.49 8.35 11.88
C LEU A 226 7.20 7.69 10.54
N ALA A 227 8.11 6.84 10.09
CA ALA A 227 8.09 6.27 8.75
C ALA A 227 8.04 4.75 8.78
N TRP A 228 7.44 4.16 7.76
CA TRP A 228 7.73 2.79 7.39
C TRP A 228 9.21 2.65 7.07
N GLU A 229 9.82 1.54 7.45
CA GLU A 229 11.25 1.29 7.22
C GLU A 229 11.62 1.43 5.73
N ASN A 230 10.80 0.88 4.82
CA ASN A 230 11.01 1.01 3.38
C ASN A 230 10.89 2.47 2.88
N GLU A 231 9.96 3.27 3.38
CA GLU A 231 9.85 4.70 3.03
C GLU A 231 11.05 5.51 3.54
N ALA A 232 11.58 5.17 4.72
CA ALA A 232 12.75 5.83 5.25
C ALA A 232 14.00 5.53 4.40
N PHE A 233 14.20 4.27 4.00
CA PHE A 233 15.28 3.91 3.08
C PHE A 233 15.12 4.55 1.70
N LEU A 234 13.90 4.60 1.16
CA LEU A 234 13.60 5.28 -0.09
C LEU A 234 13.95 6.77 -0.01
N ALA A 235 13.55 7.45 1.08
CA ALA A 235 13.85 8.85 1.29
C ALA A 235 15.37 9.12 1.33
N ILE A 236 16.12 8.28 2.02
CA ILE A 236 17.59 8.41 2.11
C ILE A 236 18.26 8.16 0.77
N ASN A 237 17.88 7.09 0.07
CA ASN A 237 18.62 6.64 -1.12
C ASN A 237 18.22 7.36 -2.41
N GLU A 238 16.96 7.79 -2.53
CA GLU A 238 16.43 8.30 -3.79
C GLU A 238 15.97 9.77 -3.72
N LEU A 239 15.55 10.26 -2.54
CA LEU A 239 14.99 11.60 -2.41
C LEU A 239 15.96 12.61 -1.77
N GLY A 240 17.05 12.14 -1.14
CA GLY A 240 18.02 13.03 -0.51
C GLY A 240 19.07 12.30 0.30
N ALA A 241 19.99 11.60 -0.38
CA ALA A 241 21.02 10.74 0.22
C ALA A 241 21.84 11.38 1.36
N ASP A 242 22.04 12.69 1.33
CA ASP A 242 22.80 13.43 2.34
C ASP A 242 21.91 14.35 3.20
N ALA A 243 20.57 14.27 3.07
CA ALA A 243 19.65 15.17 3.76
C ALA A 243 19.04 14.57 5.04
N PHE A 244 19.08 13.24 5.18
CA PHE A 244 18.37 12.52 6.23
C PHE A 244 19.22 11.43 6.88
N GLU A 245 18.82 11.04 8.08
CA GLU A 245 19.39 9.91 8.82
C GLU A 245 18.28 9.03 9.37
N LEU A 246 18.51 7.71 9.32
CA LEU A 246 17.63 6.70 9.92
C LEU A 246 17.98 6.55 11.40
N ILE A 247 16.97 6.68 12.26
CA ILE A 247 17.08 6.35 13.69
C ILE A 247 16.21 5.13 13.97
N VAL A 248 16.83 4.10 14.52
CA VAL A 248 16.16 2.86 14.91
C VAL A 248 15.79 2.97 16.37
N PRO A 249 14.50 2.97 16.74
CA PRO A 249 14.09 3.02 18.13
C PRO A 249 14.44 1.72 18.89
N SER A 250 14.46 1.77 20.21
CA SER A 250 14.75 0.61 21.06
C SER A 250 13.78 -0.55 20.85
N ILE A 251 12.52 -0.25 20.55
CA ILE A 251 11.46 -1.21 20.21
C ILE A 251 10.50 -0.60 19.21
N SER A 252 9.92 -1.42 18.36
CA SER A 252 8.87 -0.99 17.42
C SER A 252 7.86 -2.10 17.16
N ILE A 253 6.89 -1.82 16.28
CA ILE A 253 5.82 -2.75 15.94
C ILE A 253 6.20 -3.57 14.71
N LEU A 254 5.90 -4.88 14.73
CA LEU A 254 5.95 -5.73 13.54
C LEU A 254 4.78 -5.36 12.63
N ALA A 255 5.09 -4.86 11.45
CA ALA A 255 4.11 -4.58 10.43
C ALA A 255 4.05 -5.75 9.44
N GLU A 256 2.86 -6.30 9.26
CA GLU A 256 2.56 -7.51 8.48
C GLU A 256 1.54 -7.21 7.39
N PRO A 257 1.95 -6.54 6.28
CA PRO A 257 1.04 -6.18 5.20
C PRO A 257 0.47 -7.41 4.49
N PRO A 258 -0.85 -7.64 4.57
CA PRO A 258 -1.49 -8.80 3.98
C PRO A 258 -1.92 -8.55 2.54
N VAL A 259 -2.12 -9.66 1.81
CA VAL A 259 -2.61 -9.64 0.43
C VAL A 259 -3.74 -10.65 0.23
N THR A 260 -4.69 -10.34 -0.67
CA THR A 260 -5.78 -11.27 -1.01
C THR A 260 -6.37 -11.00 -2.38
N VAL A 261 -6.95 -12.03 -3.01
CA VAL A 261 -7.80 -11.88 -4.20
C VAL A 261 -9.19 -11.42 -3.76
N VAL A 262 -9.78 -10.47 -4.47
CA VAL A 262 -11.19 -10.09 -4.32
C VAL A 262 -12.03 -11.02 -5.18
N GLU A 263 -12.38 -12.18 -4.64
CA GLU A 263 -12.91 -13.31 -5.40
C GLU A 263 -14.15 -12.96 -6.25
N ALA A 264 -15.06 -12.14 -5.72
CA ALA A 264 -16.26 -11.74 -6.45
C ALA A 264 -15.93 -10.91 -7.71
N ASN A 265 -14.99 -9.97 -7.58
CA ASN A 265 -14.58 -9.11 -8.70
C ASN A 265 -13.72 -9.91 -9.70
N ALA A 266 -12.75 -10.68 -9.23
CA ALA A 266 -11.93 -11.53 -10.08
C ALA A 266 -12.80 -12.51 -10.91
N LYS A 267 -13.83 -13.10 -10.30
CA LYS A 267 -14.80 -13.94 -11.00
C LYS A 267 -15.62 -13.16 -12.03
N LYS A 268 -16.08 -11.97 -11.67
CA LYS A 268 -16.82 -11.08 -12.58
C LYS A 268 -16.01 -10.70 -13.81
N HIS A 269 -14.71 -10.43 -13.62
CA HIS A 269 -13.78 -10.02 -14.68
C HIS A 269 -13.16 -11.22 -15.44
N GLY A 270 -13.30 -12.45 -14.92
CA GLY A 270 -12.62 -13.64 -15.46
C GLY A 270 -11.11 -13.62 -15.22
N THR A 271 -10.67 -12.98 -14.11
CA THR A 271 -9.26 -12.76 -13.75
C THR A 271 -8.78 -13.64 -12.61
N GLU A 272 -9.58 -14.63 -12.17
CA GLU A 272 -9.29 -15.47 -10.98
C GLU A 272 -7.89 -16.13 -11.05
N ALA A 273 -7.57 -16.72 -12.20
CA ALA A 273 -6.30 -17.43 -12.37
C ALA A 273 -5.09 -16.47 -12.34
N VAL A 274 -5.16 -15.34 -13.04
CA VAL A 274 -4.07 -14.36 -13.08
C VAL A 274 -3.93 -13.60 -11.77
N SER A 275 -5.04 -13.26 -11.09
CA SER A 275 -5.04 -12.60 -9.79
C SER A 275 -4.41 -13.49 -8.70
N LYS A 276 -4.76 -14.78 -8.72
CA LYS A 276 -4.12 -15.75 -7.82
C LYS A 276 -2.63 -15.89 -8.12
N ALA A 277 -2.25 -16.08 -9.38
CA ALA A 277 -0.85 -16.20 -9.79
C ALA A 277 -0.04 -14.94 -9.45
N TYR A 278 -0.65 -13.74 -9.57
CA TYR A 278 -0.03 -12.48 -9.19
C TYR A 278 0.35 -12.43 -7.71
N LEU A 279 -0.55 -12.85 -6.84
CA LEU A 279 -0.27 -12.88 -5.40
C LEU A 279 0.67 -14.02 -5.00
N GLU A 280 0.57 -15.19 -5.64
CA GLU A 280 1.51 -16.30 -5.42
C GLU A 280 2.93 -15.93 -5.86
N PHE A 281 3.09 -15.10 -6.88
CA PHE A 281 4.40 -14.62 -7.35
C PHE A 281 5.14 -13.77 -6.30
N LEU A 282 4.43 -13.15 -5.35
CA LEU A 282 5.04 -12.46 -4.20
C LEU A 282 5.89 -13.40 -3.33
N TYR A 283 5.52 -14.68 -3.25
CA TYR A 283 6.21 -15.71 -2.47
C TYR A 283 7.30 -16.45 -3.27
N SER A 284 7.41 -16.19 -4.57
CA SER A 284 8.44 -16.78 -5.42
C SER A 284 9.83 -16.23 -5.09
N PRO A 285 10.90 -16.92 -5.50
CA PRO A 285 12.27 -16.40 -5.36
C PRO A 285 12.44 -14.99 -5.94
N VAL A 286 11.80 -14.70 -7.08
CA VAL A 286 11.84 -13.36 -7.70
C VAL A 286 11.09 -12.33 -6.85
N GLY A 287 9.88 -12.65 -6.40
CA GLY A 287 9.07 -11.77 -5.54
C GLY A 287 9.78 -11.45 -4.23
N GLN A 288 10.38 -12.43 -3.58
CA GLN A 288 11.10 -12.24 -2.31
C GLN A 288 12.41 -11.44 -2.48
N LYS A 289 13.13 -11.66 -3.59
CA LYS A 289 14.28 -10.84 -3.96
C LYS A 289 13.89 -9.38 -4.18
N LEU A 290 12.82 -9.13 -4.92
CA LEU A 290 12.30 -7.78 -5.16
C LEU A 290 11.81 -7.12 -3.87
N ALA A 291 11.15 -7.86 -2.98
CA ALA A 291 10.75 -7.34 -1.68
C ALA A 291 11.96 -6.81 -0.90
N ALA A 292 13.04 -7.60 -0.78
CA ALA A 292 14.26 -7.17 -0.11
C ALA A 292 14.93 -5.97 -0.80
N LYS A 293 15.01 -5.97 -2.13
CA LYS A 293 15.55 -4.86 -2.93
C LYS A 293 14.84 -3.54 -2.63
N HIS A 294 13.51 -3.60 -2.47
CA HIS A 294 12.65 -2.45 -2.15
C HIS A 294 12.41 -2.25 -0.65
N TYR A 295 13.36 -2.72 0.17
CA TYR A 295 13.41 -2.48 1.62
C TYR A 295 12.26 -3.09 2.43
N TYR A 296 11.64 -4.16 1.93
CA TYR A 296 10.75 -5.02 2.71
C TYR A 296 11.51 -6.24 3.22
N ARG A 297 11.24 -6.66 4.44
CA ARG A 297 11.83 -7.85 5.05
C ARG A 297 11.14 -9.10 4.48
N PRO A 298 11.81 -9.89 3.61
CA PRO A 298 11.20 -11.04 2.99
C PRO A 298 10.93 -12.15 4.02
N ILE A 299 9.87 -12.92 3.81
CA ILE A 299 9.59 -14.10 4.68
C ILE A 299 10.50 -15.29 4.35
N ASN A 300 11.05 -15.34 3.13
CA ASN A 300 12.01 -16.33 2.67
C ASN A 300 13.34 -15.64 2.33
N PRO A 301 14.13 -15.27 3.35
CA PRO A 301 15.34 -14.45 3.17
C PRO A 301 16.44 -15.15 2.33
N GLU A 302 16.39 -16.48 2.21
CA GLU A 302 17.31 -17.26 1.38
C GLU A 302 17.21 -16.93 -0.12
N HIS A 303 16.14 -16.27 -0.56
CA HIS A 303 15.95 -15.83 -1.95
C HIS A 303 16.44 -14.39 -2.18
N ALA A 304 16.73 -13.67 -1.12
CA ALA A 304 17.15 -12.27 -1.21
C ALA A 304 18.68 -12.14 -1.36
N ASP A 305 19.12 -11.02 -1.94
CA ASP A 305 20.52 -10.69 -1.98
C ASP A 305 21.04 -10.41 -0.55
N PRO A 306 22.16 -11.01 -0.12
CA PRO A 306 22.76 -10.73 1.18
C PRO A 306 23.04 -9.25 1.44
N ALA A 307 23.38 -8.48 0.40
CA ALA A 307 23.61 -7.04 0.52
C ALA A 307 22.29 -6.28 0.84
N ASP A 308 21.17 -6.76 0.31
CA ASP A 308 19.86 -6.18 0.60
C ASP A 308 19.42 -6.51 2.04
N LEU A 309 19.67 -7.73 2.49
CA LEU A 309 19.36 -8.16 3.86
C LEU A 309 20.21 -7.44 4.91
N ALA A 310 21.47 -7.15 4.59
CA ALA A 310 22.38 -6.47 5.51
C ALA A 310 21.96 -5.02 5.86
N ARG A 311 21.05 -4.43 5.09
CA ARG A 311 20.51 -3.08 5.34
C ARG A 311 19.53 -3.03 6.52
N PHE A 312 18.87 -4.14 6.83
CA PHE A 312 17.85 -4.16 7.88
C PHE A 312 18.50 -4.14 9.27
N PRO A 313 18.23 -3.11 10.08
CA PRO A 313 18.74 -3.05 11.43
C PRO A 313 18.10 -4.14 12.32
N LYS A 314 18.85 -4.57 13.33
CA LYS A 314 18.28 -5.38 14.41
C LYS A 314 17.45 -4.46 15.31
N ILE A 315 16.21 -4.82 15.54
CA ILE A 315 15.27 -4.07 16.37
C ILE A 315 14.38 -5.05 17.13
N GLU A 316 14.05 -4.75 18.39
CA GLU A 316 13.04 -5.49 19.12
C GLU A 316 11.67 -5.14 18.55
N LEU A 317 10.88 -6.16 18.19
CA LEU A 317 9.55 -6.01 17.62
C LEU A 317 8.51 -6.70 18.49
N PHE A 318 7.32 -6.10 18.58
CA PHE A 318 6.11 -6.73 19.09
C PHE A 318 5.04 -6.75 18.01
N SER A 319 4.15 -7.74 18.02
CA SER A 319 2.98 -7.76 17.13
C SER A 319 1.76 -7.16 17.83
N VAL A 320 0.76 -6.76 17.01
CA VAL A 320 -0.55 -6.29 17.52
C VAL A 320 -1.24 -7.41 18.29
N ASP A 321 -1.11 -8.65 17.83
CA ASP A 321 -1.74 -9.82 18.48
C ASP A 321 -1.15 -10.07 19.86
N GLU A 322 0.19 -10.02 20.00
CA GLU A 322 0.88 -10.31 21.27
C GLU A 322 0.66 -9.25 22.35
N LEU A 323 0.68 -7.97 21.98
CA LEU A 323 0.69 -6.88 22.95
C LEU A 323 -0.66 -6.20 23.12
N LEU A 324 -1.49 -6.18 22.06
CA LEU A 324 -2.69 -5.36 22.01
C LEU A 324 -3.99 -6.18 21.80
N GLY A 325 -3.90 -7.51 21.88
CA GLY A 325 -5.06 -8.40 21.75
C GLY A 325 -5.62 -8.53 20.34
N GLY A 326 -4.86 -8.16 19.33
CA GLY A 326 -5.21 -8.27 17.91
C GLY A 326 -5.87 -7.02 17.33
N TRP A 327 -5.92 -6.97 16.01
CA TRP A 327 -6.40 -5.80 15.26
C TRP A 327 -7.83 -5.39 15.59
N SER A 328 -8.74 -6.35 15.79
CA SER A 328 -10.14 -6.05 16.11
C SER A 328 -10.29 -5.33 17.46
N VAL A 329 -9.48 -5.73 18.46
CA VAL A 329 -9.45 -5.10 19.78
C VAL A 329 -8.81 -3.72 19.70
N ALA A 330 -7.62 -3.62 19.07
CA ALA A 330 -6.90 -2.37 18.92
C ALA A 330 -7.71 -1.33 18.13
N GLN A 331 -8.37 -1.73 17.05
CA GLN A 331 -9.20 -0.84 16.25
C GLN A 331 -10.34 -0.26 17.09
N LYS A 332 -11.09 -1.13 17.77
CA LYS A 332 -12.25 -0.71 18.60
C LYS A 332 -11.82 0.22 19.73
N ALA A 333 -10.72 -0.07 20.40
CA ALA A 333 -10.26 0.73 21.53
C ALA A 333 -9.70 2.08 21.10
N HIS A 334 -8.95 2.12 19.99
CA HIS A 334 -8.15 3.30 19.66
C HIS A 334 -8.70 4.12 18.50
N PHE A 335 -9.30 3.50 17.46
CA PHE A 335 -9.52 4.17 16.18
C PHE A 335 -10.98 4.25 15.71
N ASP A 336 -11.89 3.48 16.30
CA ASP A 336 -13.32 3.64 16.04
C ASP A 336 -13.79 5.02 16.54
N ASP A 337 -14.95 5.46 16.06
CA ASP A 337 -15.51 6.74 16.47
C ASP A 337 -15.75 6.78 17.99
N GLY A 338 -15.21 7.81 18.62
CA GLY A 338 -15.18 7.92 20.07
C GLY A 338 -14.05 7.12 20.76
N GLY A 339 -13.17 6.49 20.00
CA GLY A 339 -12.01 5.78 20.51
C GLY A 339 -10.95 6.70 21.14
N ILE A 340 -9.88 6.10 21.66
CA ILE A 340 -8.85 6.84 22.40
C ILE A 340 -8.19 7.91 21.54
N PHE A 341 -7.99 7.67 20.24
CA PHE A 341 -7.39 8.65 19.33
C PHE A 341 -8.24 9.93 19.23
N ASP A 342 -9.56 9.81 19.17
CA ASP A 342 -10.45 10.99 19.12
C ASP A 342 -10.35 11.84 20.39
N ALA A 343 -10.10 11.20 21.54
CA ALA A 343 -9.92 11.90 22.81
C ALA A 343 -8.51 12.55 22.95
N ILE A 344 -7.51 12.04 22.21
CA ILE A 344 -6.14 12.55 22.25
C ILE A 344 -5.96 13.73 21.29
N TYR A 345 -6.55 13.61 20.11
CA TYR A 345 -6.35 14.57 19.03
C TYR A 345 -7.58 15.45 18.86
N GLU A 346 -7.52 16.66 19.42
CA GLU A 346 -8.49 17.73 19.19
C GLU A 346 -7.88 18.74 18.23
N PRO A 347 -8.36 18.85 16.98
CA PRO A 347 -7.85 19.84 16.04
C PRO A 347 -8.04 21.25 16.58
N GLY A 348 -6.94 21.99 16.75
CA GLY A 348 -6.96 23.41 17.12
C GLY A 348 -6.85 23.75 18.61
N LYS A 349 -6.46 22.81 19.43
CA LYS A 349 -6.03 23.10 20.82
C LYS A 349 -4.53 23.05 20.97
#